data_daefcb7445532ba7219d636a2607296a
#
_entry.id   daefcb7445532ba7219d636a2607296a
#
_cell.length_a   1.000
_cell.length_b   1.000
_cell.length_c   1.000
_cell.angle_alpha   90.00
_cell.angle_beta   90.00
_cell.angle_gamma   90.00
#
_symmetry.space_group_name_H-M   'P 1'
#
loop_
_entity.id
_entity.type
_entity.pdbx_description
1 polymer ?
#
loop_
_entity_poly.entity_id
_entity_poly.type
_entity_poly.pdbx_seq_one_letter_code
_entity_poly.pdbx_strand_id
1 'polypeptide(L)'
;MGQKVESKRLLALDVMRGITISGMILVNYPGNYASTYAPLKHAEWNGLTPTDLVFPFFMFIMGVSMYLSLSKSNFVFSPRLAMKILKRTVVLILLGIGIDWFSWFCYYWSTAPEQLSFFENLWTSVFGSWPLRYSGVLQRLAISYGIAAFLVLWIRHRYIPCLIGGLLVGYAVILGLGNGFAYDETNILSWVDCRILANHMYNDHNIDPEGVLSTIPSVAHVLIGFLIGRCLVNRDQKIAREQLLQSQLLTLLLCGVVLTFSGFLLNYGCPINKKIWSPTFVLVTCGLGSSLLALLIWLIDVKGYRKGFRFFESFGSNPLFMYVTASVMAILFATNFFTCQGEPICVRNACYTFFFQSVFGDYLGSLLYAISFVSLIWCIGYQLYKRKIYIRL
;
A
#
# COMPACT_ATOMS: atom_id res chain seq x y z
N MET A 1 -6.26 0.40 -41.78
CA MET A 1 -6.33 1.52 -40.85
C MET A 1 -6.86 1.02 -39.52
N GLY A 2 -5.97 0.71 -38.56
CA GLY A 2 -6.35 0.20 -37.24
C GLY A 2 -6.83 1.35 -36.37
N GLN A 3 -8.10 1.38 -36.02
CA GLN A 3 -8.61 2.26 -35.01
C GLN A 3 -7.90 1.95 -33.68
N LYS A 4 -7.12 2.92 -33.18
CA LYS A 4 -6.63 2.92 -31.81
C LYS A 4 -7.84 2.85 -30.88
N VAL A 5 -8.05 1.70 -30.25
CA VAL A 5 -8.96 1.58 -29.13
C VAL A 5 -8.39 2.48 -28.03
N GLU A 6 -8.93 3.69 -27.88
CA GLU A 6 -8.69 4.51 -26.71
C GLU A 6 -9.16 3.73 -25.49
N SER A 7 -8.21 3.20 -24.71
CA SER A 7 -8.53 2.60 -23.42
C SER A 7 -9.08 3.70 -22.53
N LYS A 8 -10.40 3.84 -22.45
CA LYS A 8 -11.04 4.73 -21.46
C LYS A 8 -10.45 4.38 -20.10
N ARG A 9 -9.84 5.38 -19.49
CA ARG A 9 -9.32 5.30 -18.12
C ARG A 9 -10.47 4.84 -17.22
N LEU A 10 -10.29 3.73 -16.50
CA LEU A 10 -11.30 3.21 -15.59
C LEU A 10 -11.34 4.11 -14.36
N LEU A 11 -12.32 5.03 -14.32
CA LEU A 11 -12.46 6.01 -13.23
C LEU A 11 -12.64 5.31 -11.88
N ALA A 12 -13.38 4.20 -11.84
CA ALA A 12 -13.56 3.40 -10.63
C ALA A 12 -12.23 2.93 -10.03
N LEU A 13 -11.24 2.56 -10.87
CA LEU A 13 -9.92 2.13 -10.41
C LEU A 13 -9.10 3.31 -9.85
N ASP A 14 -9.19 4.49 -10.45
CA ASP A 14 -8.53 5.68 -9.93
C ASP A 14 -9.18 6.13 -8.61
N VAL A 15 -10.49 6.08 -8.51
CA VAL A 15 -11.21 6.34 -7.25
C VAL A 15 -10.81 5.36 -6.16
N MET A 16 -10.72 4.06 -6.47
CA MET A 16 -10.28 3.05 -5.51
C MET A 16 -8.84 3.32 -5.03
N ARG A 17 -7.92 3.70 -5.92
CA ARG A 17 -6.57 4.14 -5.52
C ARG A 17 -6.62 5.35 -4.60
N GLY A 18 -7.49 6.31 -4.90
CA GLY A 18 -7.66 7.50 -4.08
C GLY A 18 -8.19 7.18 -2.68
N ILE A 19 -9.17 6.29 -2.56
CA ILE A 19 -9.67 5.79 -1.28
C ILE A 19 -8.54 5.14 -0.48
N THR A 20 -7.74 4.29 -1.12
CA THR A 20 -6.62 3.63 -0.43
C THR A 20 -5.53 4.59 0.03
N ILE A 21 -5.12 5.56 -0.81
CA ILE A 21 -4.09 6.55 -0.43
C ILE A 21 -4.60 7.50 0.65
N SER A 22 -5.80 8.06 0.51
CA SER A 22 -6.36 8.94 1.54
C SER A 22 -6.60 8.20 2.86
N GLY A 23 -7.07 6.95 2.80
CA GLY A 23 -7.18 6.08 3.97
C GLY A 23 -5.83 5.81 4.63
N MET A 24 -4.78 5.52 3.84
CA MET A 24 -3.44 5.30 4.36
C MET A 24 -2.87 6.54 5.08
N ILE A 25 -3.07 7.73 4.52
CA ILE A 25 -2.64 8.97 5.16
C ILE A 25 -3.41 9.19 6.46
N LEU A 26 -4.73 8.94 6.47
CA LEU A 26 -5.59 9.09 7.64
C LEU A 26 -5.13 8.22 8.81
N VAL A 27 -4.83 6.94 8.55
CA VAL A 27 -4.52 5.97 9.61
C VAL A 27 -3.07 6.01 10.07
N ASN A 28 -2.14 6.42 9.19
CA ASN A 28 -0.71 6.45 9.52
C ASN A 28 -0.27 7.73 10.24
N TYR A 29 -1.05 8.81 10.15
CA TYR A 29 -0.64 10.11 10.69
C TYR A 29 -1.70 10.72 11.64
N PRO A 30 -2.10 10.00 12.72
CA PRO A 30 -2.98 10.56 13.76
C PRO A 30 -2.26 11.65 14.54
N GLY A 31 -3.02 12.50 15.23
CA GLY A 31 -2.45 13.48 16.17
C GLY A 31 -1.70 12.79 17.31
N ASN A 32 -2.30 11.75 17.89
CA ASN A 32 -1.71 10.90 18.92
C ASN A 32 -2.11 9.43 18.69
N TYR A 33 -1.11 8.54 18.57
CA TYR A 33 -1.35 7.10 18.38
C TYR A 33 -2.05 6.43 19.57
N ALA A 34 -1.77 6.85 20.81
CA ALA A 34 -2.43 6.31 21.99
C ALA A 34 -3.94 6.60 21.97
N SER A 35 -4.31 7.81 21.53
CA SER A 35 -5.69 8.31 21.45
C SER A 35 -6.28 8.14 20.05
N THR A 36 -6.12 6.97 19.46
CA THR A 36 -6.70 6.63 18.14
C THR A 36 -7.84 5.65 18.33
N TYR A 37 -8.98 5.86 17.63
CA TYR A 37 -10.12 4.94 17.66
C TYR A 37 -9.76 3.55 17.17
N ALA A 38 -10.34 2.51 17.77
CA ALA A 38 -10.02 1.11 17.47
C ALA A 38 -10.10 0.73 15.97
N PRO A 39 -11.08 1.18 15.16
CA PRO A 39 -11.13 0.87 13.73
C PRO A 39 -9.97 1.48 12.93
N LEU A 40 -9.29 2.50 13.47
CA LEU A 40 -8.16 3.20 12.86
C LEU A 40 -6.80 2.68 13.38
N LYS A 41 -6.81 1.70 14.28
CA LYS A 41 -5.60 0.98 14.72
C LYS A 41 -5.43 -0.31 13.94
N HIS A 42 -4.21 -0.76 13.80
CA HIS A 42 -3.92 -2.10 13.30
C HIS A 42 -4.31 -3.17 14.32
N ALA A 43 -4.68 -4.36 13.85
CA ALA A 43 -4.78 -5.53 14.71
C ALA A 43 -3.41 -5.81 15.35
N GLU A 44 -3.41 -6.12 16.65
CA GLU A 44 -2.15 -6.35 17.38
C GLU A 44 -1.39 -7.55 16.81
N TRP A 45 -2.07 -8.66 16.60
CA TRP A 45 -1.53 -9.85 15.96
C TRP A 45 -2.55 -10.49 15.02
N ASN A 46 -3.43 -11.36 15.50
CA ASN A 46 -4.47 -11.97 14.70
C ASN A 46 -5.70 -11.08 14.58
N GLY A 47 -6.32 -11.08 13.41
CA GLY A 47 -7.53 -10.30 13.12
C GLY A 47 -7.38 -9.38 11.93
N LEU A 48 -8.41 -8.58 11.72
CA LEU A 48 -8.52 -7.65 10.60
C LEU A 48 -9.28 -6.40 11.03
N THR A 49 -8.65 -5.25 10.93
CA THR A 49 -9.30 -3.94 11.10
C THR A 49 -9.47 -3.25 9.74
N PRO A 50 -10.31 -2.22 9.64
CA PRO A 50 -10.39 -1.40 8.42
C PRO A 50 -9.05 -0.81 7.99
N THR A 51 -8.19 -0.47 8.96
CA THR A 51 -6.83 0.02 8.72
C THR A 51 -5.95 -1.01 8.01
N ASP A 52 -6.13 -2.28 8.31
CA ASP A 52 -5.36 -3.37 7.71
C ASP A 52 -5.72 -3.65 6.24
N LEU A 53 -6.83 -3.10 5.74
CA LEU A 53 -7.26 -3.25 4.34
C LEU A 53 -6.53 -2.30 3.38
N VAL A 54 -5.99 -1.20 3.88
CA VAL A 54 -5.50 -0.10 3.04
C VAL A 54 -4.32 -0.55 2.17
N PHE A 55 -3.28 -1.12 2.77
CA PHE A 55 -2.09 -1.56 2.03
C PHE A 55 -2.37 -2.74 1.07
N PRO A 56 -3.06 -3.82 1.48
CA PRO A 56 -3.42 -4.91 0.57
C PRO A 56 -4.32 -4.45 -0.59
N PHE A 57 -5.24 -3.52 -0.38
CA PHE A 57 -6.02 -2.96 -1.48
C PHE A 57 -5.14 -2.26 -2.51
N PHE A 58 -4.10 -1.56 -2.07
CA PHE A 58 -3.15 -0.95 -3.00
C PHE A 58 -2.39 -2.00 -3.82
N MET A 59 -1.97 -3.10 -3.19
CA MET A 59 -1.33 -4.23 -3.88
C MET A 59 -2.28 -4.91 -4.87
N PHE A 60 -3.54 -5.12 -4.49
CA PHE A 60 -4.59 -5.64 -5.36
C PHE A 60 -4.78 -4.75 -6.60
N ILE A 61 -4.95 -3.44 -6.41
CA ILE A 61 -5.10 -2.46 -7.50
C ILE A 61 -3.86 -2.43 -8.40
N MET A 62 -2.68 -2.61 -7.82
CA MET A 62 -1.43 -2.70 -8.59
C MET A 62 -1.45 -3.90 -9.53
N GLY A 63 -1.94 -5.06 -9.08
CA GLY A 63 -2.16 -6.25 -9.90
C GLY A 63 -3.16 -6.01 -11.04
N VAL A 64 -4.32 -5.43 -10.73
CA VAL A 64 -5.34 -5.04 -11.73
C VAL A 64 -4.73 -4.12 -12.79
N SER A 65 -3.98 -3.11 -12.35
CA SER A 65 -3.33 -2.13 -13.23
C SER A 65 -2.23 -2.75 -14.08
N MET A 66 -1.52 -3.75 -13.54
CA MET A 66 -0.50 -4.51 -14.25
C MET A 66 -1.12 -5.24 -15.45
N TYR A 67 -2.27 -5.91 -15.26
CA TYR A 67 -2.97 -6.54 -16.40
C TYR A 67 -3.32 -5.51 -17.47
N LEU A 68 -3.95 -4.40 -17.09
CA LEU A 68 -4.36 -3.33 -18.02
C LEU A 68 -3.16 -2.70 -18.77
N SER A 69 -2.00 -2.66 -18.15
CA SER A 69 -0.79 -2.14 -18.77
C SER A 69 -0.14 -3.14 -19.72
N LEU A 70 0.05 -4.39 -19.27
CA LEU A 70 0.73 -5.44 -20.05
C LEU A 70 -0.13 -5.97 -21.19
N SER A 71 -1.46 -5.92 -21.10
CA SER A 71 -2.36 -6.30 -22.20
C SER A 71 -2.14 -5.46 -23.47
N LYS A 72 -1.67 -4.23 -23.34
CA LYS A 72 -1.34 -3.34 -24.47
C LYS A 72 -0.13 -3.84 -25.28
N SER A 73 0.76 -4.61 -24.66
CA SER A 73 1.89 -5.27 -25.30
C SER A 73 1.62 -6.74 -25.62
N ASN A 74 0.36 -7.18 -25.54
CA ASN A 74 -0.05 -8.58 -25.73
C ASN A 74 0.75 -9.57 -24.87
N PHE A 75 1.28 -9.12 -23.72
CA PHE A 75 2.12 -9.92 -22.82
C PHE A 75 3.38 -10.49 -23.47
N VAL A 76 3.84 -9.90 -24.58
CA VAL A 76 5.07 -10.33 -25.26
C VAL A 76 6.26 -9.75 -24.51
N PHE A 77 7.18 -10.65 -24.09
CA PHE A 77 8.43 -10.24 -23.48
C PHE A 77 9.27 -9.45 -24.50
N SER A 78 9.78 -8.31 -24.08
CA SER A 78 10.76 -7.55 -24.83
C SER A 78 11.77 -6.89 -23.87
N PRO A 79 13.03 -6.66 -24.30
CA PRO A 79 14.03 -6.00 -23.46
C PRO A 79 13.60 -4.61 -22.99
N ARG A 80 12.86 -3.87 -23.83
CA ARG A 80 12.30 -2.55 -23.48
C ARG A 80 11.28 -2.66 -22.36
N LEU A 81 10.40 -3.68 -22.40
CA LEU A 81 9.40 -3.92 -21.37
C LEU A 81 10.05 -4.37 -20.06
N ALA A 82 11.03 -5.29 -20.15
CA ALA A 82 11.80 -5.74 -18.99
C ALA A 82 12.53 -4.57 -18.31
N MET A 83 13.19 -3.71 -19.09
CA MET A 83 13.86 -2.51 -18.56
C MET A 83 12.87 -1.54 -17.89
N LYS A 84 11.66 -1.38 -18.46
CA LYS A 84 10.60 -0.55 -17.84
C LYS A 84 10.13 -1.12 -16.50
N ILE A 85 9.94 -2.44 -16.41
CA ILE A 85 9.58 -3.11 -15.16
C ILE A 85 10.71 -2.94 -14.13
N LEU A 86 11.95 -3.24 -14.53
CA LEU A 86 13.12 -3.11 -13.65
C LEU A 86 13.31 -1.67 -13.16
N LYS A 87 13.27 -0.68 -14.07
CA LYS A 87 13.37 0.74 -13.70
C LYS A 87 12.33 1.13 -12.66
N ARG A 88 11.07 0.72 -12.86
CA ARG A 88 10.00 1.02 -11.91
C ARG A 88 10.25 0.35 -10.55
N THR A 89 10.66 -0.91 -10.54
CA THR A 89 11.01 -1.65 -9.32
C THR A 89 12.13 -0.95 -8.56
N VAL A 90 13.24 -0.63 -9.23
CA VAL A 90 14.40 0.03 -8.62
C VAL A 90 14.05 1.42 -8.10
N VAL A 91 13.34 2.24 -8.87
CA VAL A 91 12.95 3.59 -8.44
C VAL A 91 12.05 3.55 -7.20
N LEU A 92 11.10 2.60 -7.11
CA LEU A 92 10.25 2.45 -5.93
C LEU A 92 11.05 2.02 -4.69
N ILE A 93 12.04 1.11 -4.85
CA ILE A 93 12.94 0.71 -3.75
C ILE A 93 13.75 1.92 -3.28
N LEU A 94 14.37 2.65 -4.20
CA LEU A 94 15.17 3.83 -3.86
C LEU A 94 14.34 4.93 -3.20
N LEU A 95 13.10 5.14 -3.63
CA LEU A 95 12.19 6.08 -2.98
C LEU A 95 11.85 5.65 -1.54
N GLY A 96 11.61 4.35 -1.31
CA GLY A 96 11.35 3.84 0.04
C GLY A 96 12.55 4.04 0.97
N ILE A 97 13.76 3.65 0.51
CA ILE A 97 15.00 3.87 1.26
C ILE A 97 15.26 5.38 1.47
N GLY A 98 14.97 6.21 0.45
CA GLY A 98 15.16 7.66 0.54
C GLY A 98 14.24 8.32 1.57
N ILE A 99 12.99 7.85 1.72
CA ILE A 99 12.08 8.34 2.77
C ILE A 99 12.61 7.98 4.16
N ASP A 100 13.07 6.75 4.34
CA ASP A 100 13.63 6.30 5.61
C ASP A 100 14.93 7.07 5.95
N TRP A 101 15.83 7.22 4.97
CA TRP A 101 17.02 8.04 5.11
C TRP A 101 16.67 9.49 5.49
N PHE A 102 15.67 10.09 4.85
CA PHE A 102 15.25 11.45 5.16
C PHE A 102 14.69 11.58 6.60
N SER A 103 14.01 10.53 7.10
CA SER A 103 13.56 10.48 8.50
C SER A 103 14.74 10.50 9.48
N TRP A 104 15.76 9.68 9.22
CA TRP A 104 16.98 9.66 10.02
C TRP A 104 17.76 10.97 9.94
N PHE A 105 17.89 11.55 8.73
CA PHE A 105 18.51 12.86 8.54
C PHE A 105 17.82 13.92 9.42
N CYS A 106 16.50 14.03 9.36
CA CYS A 106 15.75 15.01 10.16
C CYS A 106 15.92 14.76 11.67
N TYR A 107 15.87 13.49 12.09
CA TYR A 107 16.07 13.12 13.48
C TYR A 107 17.44 13.57 14.00
N TYR A 108 18.52 13.18 13.34
CA TYR A 108 19.88 13.53 13.78
C TYR A 108 20.16 15.02 13.68
N TRP A 109 19.65 15.67 12.64
CA TRP A 109 19.76 17.13 12.51
C TRP A 109 19.12 17.85 13.70
N SER A 110 17.97 17.41 14.16
CA SER A 110 17.23 18.04 15.25
C SER A 110 17.72 17.65 16.66
N THR A 111 18.47 16.55 16.79
CA THR A 111 18.99 16.03 18.06
C THR A 111 20.51 16.22 18.22
N ALA A 112 21.14 16.88 17.25
CA ALA A 112 22.58 17.11 17.26
C ALA A 112 22.98 17.95 18.49
N PRO A 113 24.12 17.60 19.14
CA PRO A 113 24.67 18.43 20.21
C PRO A 113 24.96 19.86 19.74
N GLU A 114 24.65 20.87 20.56
CA GLU A 114 24.89 22.29 20.27
C GLU A 114 26.36 22.64 19.98
N GLN A 115 27.28 21.74 20.39
CA GLN A 115 28.74 21.92 20.22
C GLN A 115 29.23 21.61 18.81
N LEU A 116 28.41 20.93 17.95
CA LEU A 116 28.81 20.62 16.59
C LEU A 116 28.70 21.84 15.68
N SER A 117 29.73 22.06 14.86
CA SER A 117 29.63 23.04 13.80
C SER A 117 28.54 22.64 12.77
N PHE A 118 28.05 23.65 12.04
CA PHE A 118 27.04 23.39 10.99
C PHE A 118 27.48 22.29 10.00
N PHE A 119 28.75 22.32 9.57
CA PHE A 119 29.26 21.32 8.61
C PHE A 119 29.42 19.94 9.21
N GLU A 120 29.83 19.83 10.47
CA GLU A 120 29.92 18.53 11.18
C GLU A 120 28.54 17.92 11.40
N ASN A 121 27.55 18.74 11.81
CA ASN A 121 26.18 18.28 11.95
C ASN A 121 25.61 17.83 10.60
N LEU A 122 25.82 18.62 9.53
CA LEU A 122 25.39 18.24 8.19
C LEU A 122 26.04 16.93 7.74
N TRP A 123 27.34 16.78 7.92
CA TRP A 123 28.07 15.57 7.54
C TRP A 123 27.56 14.35 8.30
N THR A 124 27.42 14.44 9.61
CA THR A 124 26.93 13.38 10.46
C THR A 124 25.48 13.02 10.14
N SER A 125 24.63 14.01 9.87
CA SER A 125 23.21 13.79 9.50
C SER A 125 23.06 13.19 8.11
N VAL A 126 23.99 13.43 7.17
CA VAL A 126 23.93 12.85 5.80
C VAL A 126 24.59 11.49 5.71
N PHE A 127 25.75 11.32 6.35
CA PHE A 127 26.62 10.13 6.18
C PHE A 127 26.79 9.29 7.44
N GLY A 128 26.00 9.51 8.48
CA GLY A 128 26.03 8.69 9.69
C GLY A 128 25.68 7.23 9.44
N SER A 129 26.03 6.37 10.41
CA SER A 129 25.70 4.93 10.36
C SER A 129 24.23 4.72 10.78
N TRP A 130 23.30 4.88 9.85
CA TRP A 130 21.88 4.73 10.11
C TRP A 130 21.44 3.26 10.00
N PRO A 131 20.57 2.78 10.86
CA PRO A 131 19.89 1.49 10.67
C PRO A 131 18.74 1.67 9.64
N LEU A 132 19.11 1.98 8.38
CA LEU A 132 18.14 2.15 7.30
C LEU A 132 17.32 0.88 7.12
N ARG A 133 16.01 1.01 7.08
CA ARG A 133 15.10 -0.12 6.87
C ARG A 133 15.10 -0.53 5.39
N TYR A 134 15.54 -1.76 5.10
CA TYR A 134 15.57 -2.31 3.74
C TYR A 134 14.23 -2.91 3.32
N SER A 135 13.40 -3.30 4.27
CA SER A 135 12.04 -3.78 4.08
C SER A 135 11.05 -2.68 4.47
N GLY A 136 10.22 -2.25 3.56
CA GLY A 136 9.21 -1.23 3.81
C GLY A 136 8.08 -1.33 2.81
N VAL A 137 7.06 -0.50 2.97
CA VAL A 137 5.85 -0.52 2.14
C VAL A 137 6.16 -0.38 0.64
N LEU A 138 7.00 0.61 0.26
CA LEU A 138 7.36 0.82 -1.15
C LEU A 138 8.27 -0.28 -1.68
N GLN A 139 9.20 -0.78 -0.87
CA GLN A 139 10.10 -1.88 -1.23
C GLN A 139 9.29 -3.16 -1.46
N ARG A 140 8.34 -3.48 -0.57
CA ARG A 140 7.45 -4.63 -0.77
C ARG A 140 6.60 -4.50 -2.02
N LEU A 141 6.00 -3.32 -2.27
CA LEU A 141 5.26 -3.06 -3.51
C LEU A 141 6.15 -3.27 -4.75
N ALA A 142 7.38 -2.76 -4.71
CA ALA A 142 8.33 -2.85 -5.80
C ALA A 142 8.72 -4.31 -6.11
N ILE A 143 9.11 -5.06 -5.09
CA ILE A 143 9.56 -6.45 -5.23
C ILE A 143 8.39 -7.33 -5.69
N SER A 144 7.22 -7.21 -5.05
CA SER A 144 6.03 -7.99 -5.43
C SER A 144 5.57 -7.66 -6.85
N TYR A 145 5.62 -6.37 -7.26
CA TYR A 145 5.34 -5.95 -8.64
C TYR A 145 6.33 -6.56 -9.61
N GLY A 146 7.63 -6.44 -9.35
CA GLY A 146 8.68 -6.92 -10.25
C GLY A 146 8.58 -8.41 -10.48
N ILE A 147 8.51 -9.21 -9.40
CA ILE A 147 8.39 -10.66 -9.47
C ILE A 147 7.10 -11.06 -10.20
N ALA A 148 5.94 -10.51 -9.81
CA ALA A 148 4.67 -10.82 -10.46
C ALA A 148 4.68 -10.45 -11.94
N ALA A 149 5.26 -9.30 -12.33
CA ALA A 149 5.34 -8.86 -13.72
C ALA A 149 6.18 -9.82 -14.59
N PHE A 150 7.32 -10.31 -14.08
CA PHE A 150 8.11 -11.32 -14.82
C PHE A 150 7.40 -12.66 -14.87
N LEU A 151 6.75 -13.11 -13.79
CA LEU A 151 6.00 -14.36 -13.78
C LEU A 151 4.88 -14.38 -14.83
N VAL A 152 4.11 -13.29 -14.97
CA VAL A 152 3.02 -13.23 -15.95
C VAL A 152 3.51 -13.10 -17.40
N LEU A 153 4.75 -12.68 -17.62
CA LEU A 153 5.37 -12.66 -18.96
C LEU A 153 5.94 -14.02 -19.35
N TRP A 154 6.38 -14.86 -18.40
CA TRP A 154 7.00 -16.16 -18.68
C TRP A 154 6.02 -17.33 -18.59
N ILE A 155 5.04 -17.25 -17.67
CA ILE A 155 4.10 -18.33 -17.42
C ILE A 155 2.83 -18.13 -18.24
N ARG A 156 2.37 -19.18 -18.92
CA ARG A 156 1.07 -19.15 -19.61
C ARG A 156 -0.05 -18.82 -18.61
N HIS A 157 -0.89 -17.86 -18.93
CA HIS A 157 -1.90 -17.31 -18.02
C HIS A 157 -2.89 -18.35 -17.47
N ARG A 158 -3.05 -19.49 -18.14
CA ARG A 158 -3.89 -20.60 -17.64
C ARG A 158 -3.35 -21.25 -16.37
N TYR A 159 -2.03 -21.16 -16.13
CA TYR A 159 -1.37 -21.74 -14.97
C TYR A 159 -1.22 -20.76 -13.78
N ILE A 160 -1.56 -19.49 -13.97
CA ILE A 160 -1.46 -18.49 -12.90
C ILE A 160 -2.34 -18.86 -11.68
N PRO A 161 -3.59 -19.36 -11.82
CA PRO A 161 -4.36 -19.82 -10.66
C PRO A 161 -3.66 -20.93 -9.88
N CYS A 162 -3.05 -21.89 -10.57
CA CYS A 162 -2.28 -22.97 -9.92
C CYS A 162 -1.04 -22.43 -9.20
N LEU A 163 -0.36 -21.44 -9.81
CA LEU A 163 0.77 -20.77 -9.19
C LEU A 163 0.36 -20.04 -7.90
N ILE A 164 -0.75 -19.30 -7.92
CA ILE A 164 -1.31 -18.62 -6.74
C ILE A 164 -1.61 -19.66 -5.64
N GLY A 165 -2.30 -20.72 -5.98
CA GLY A 165 -2.58 -21.82 -5.05
C GLY A 165 -1.30 -22.42 -4.46
N GLY A 166 -0.30 -22.71 -5.31
CA GLY A 166 1.00 -23.22 -4.88
C GLY A 166 1.76 -22.28 -3.94
N LEU A 167 1.76 -20.97 -4.24
CA LEU A 167 2.40 -19.96 -3.38
C LEU A 167 1.70 -19.85 -2.01
N LEU A 168 0.36 -19.83 -1.99
CA LEU A 168 -0.40 -19.70 -0.74
C LEU A 168 -0.32 -20.96 0.11
N VAL A 169 -0.50 -22.16 -0.51
CA VAL A 169 -0.40 -23.43 0.21
C VAL A 169 1.04 -23.69 0.68
N GLY A 170 2.03 -23.49 -0.18
CA GLY A 170 3.43 -23.64 0.19
C GLY A 170 3.81 -22.71 1.35
N TYR A 171 3.34 -21.47 1.33
CA TYR A 171 3.56 -20.54 2.43
C TYR A 171 2.83 -20.94 3.71
N ALA A 172 1.59 -21.46 3.62
CA ALA A 172 0.86 -22.01 4.78
C ALA A 172 1.62 -23.18 5.41
N VAL A 173 2.23 -24.05 4.60
CA VAL A 173 3.08 -25.15 5.09
C VAL A 173 4.31 -24.61 5.80
N ILE A 174 4.99 -23.60 5.23
CA ILE A 174 6.17 -22.96 5.88
C ILE A 174 5.77 -22.38 7.23
N LEU A 175 4.63 -21.66 7.31
CA LEU A 175 4.13 -21.11 8.58
C LEU A 175 3.81 -22.22 9.59
N GLY A 176 3.13 -23.29 9.16
CA GLY A 176 2.76 -24.41 10.04
C GLY A 176 3.96 -25.15 10.60
N LEU A 177 4.97 -25.42 9.77
CA LEU A 177 6.19 -26.13 10.19
C LEU A 177 7.18 -25.26 10.98
N GLY A 178 7.16 -23.95 10.72
CA GLY A 178 8.11 -23.00 11.29
C GLY A 178 7.56 -22.14 12.42
N ASN A 179 6.52 -22.59 13.12
CA ASN A 179 5.84 -21.81 14.19
C ASN A 179 5.44 -20.39 13.76
N GLY A 180 5.10 -20.21 12.48
CA GLY A 180 4.86 -18.90 11.86
C GLY A 180 3.64 -18.14 12.37
N PHE A 181 2.80 -18.75 13.21
CA PHE A 181 1.65 -18.11 13.84
C PHE A 181 1.92 -17.60 15.26
N ALA A 182 3.09 -17.93 15.84
CA ALA A 182 3.49 -17.42 17.14
C ALA A 182 3.92 -15.94 17.04
N TYR A 183 3.62 -15.17 18.08
CA TYR A 183 4.03 -13.75 18.18
C TYR A 183 5.24 -13.64 19.10
N ASP A 184 6.31 -14.29 18.72
CA ASP A 184 7.58 -14.31 19.46
C ASP A 184 8.76 -14.60 18.50
N GLU A 185 9.96 -14.66 19.07
CA GLU A 185 11.21 -14.89 18.34
C GLU A 185 11.35 -16.31 17.76
N THR A 186 10.50 -17.26 18.17
CA THR A 186 10.51 -18.64 17.63
C THR A 186 9.87 -18.73 16.25
N ASN A 187 9.21 -17.65 15.81
CA ASN A 187 8.56 -17.56 14.50
C ASN A 187 9.61 -17.65 13.38
N ILE A 188 9.32 -18.48 12.37
CA ILE A 188 10.19 -18.65 11.20
C ILE A 188 10.48 -17.33 10.45
N LEU A 189 9.53 -16.37 10.47
CA LEU A 189 9.75 -15.05 9.87
C LEU A 189 10.84 -14.29 10.65
N SER A 190 10.77 -14.27 11.99
CA SER A 190 11.78 -13.67 12.85
C SER A 190 13.16 -14.26 12.55
N TRP A 191 13.26 -15.59 12.48
CA TRP A 191 14.52 -16.27 12.20
C TRP A 191 15.12 -15.91 10.83
N VAL A 192 14.29 -15.79 9.79
CA VAL A 192 14.75 -15.42 8.45
C VAL A 192 15.08 -13.93 8.37
N ASP A 193 14.21 -13.07 8.89
CA ASP A 193 14.37 -11.63 8.83
C ASP A 193 15.59 -11.16 9.61
N CYS A 194 15.84 -11.69 10.80
CA CYS A 194 17.06 -11.42 11.57
C CYS A 194 18.34 -11.80 10.83
N ARG A 195 18.33 -12.89 10.04
CA ARG A 195 19.53 -13.32 9.30
C ARG A 195 19.78 -12.55 8.02
N ILE A 196 18.71 -12.11 7.33
CA ILE A 196 18.83 -11.45 6.03
C ILE A 196 18.86 -9.94 6.20
N LEU A 197 18.02 -9.39 7.06
CA LEU A 197 17.88 -7.94 7.25
C LEU A 197 18.71 -7.42 8.42
N ALA A 198 19.03 -8.27 9.40
CA ALA A 198 19.78 -7.91 10.61
C ALA A 198 19.16 -6.65 11.29
N ASN A 199 19.97 -5.60 11.48
CA ASN A 199 19.53 -4.34 12.09
C ASN A 199 18.72 -3.42 11.15
N HIS A 200 18.47 -3.86 9.90
CA HIS A 200 17.79 -3.09 8.86
C HIS A 200 16.29 -3.44 8.71
N MET A 201 15.66 -3.92 9.78
CA MET A 201 14.27 -4.31 9.83
C MET A 201 13.47 -3.51 10.87
N TYR A 202 12.14 -3.56 10.77
CA TYR A 202 11.27 -3.06 11.83
C TYR A 202 11.32 -3.99 13.05
N ASN A 203 11.64 -3.44 14.21
CA ASN A 203 11.79 -4.24 15.42
C ASN A 203 10.45 -4.39 16.17
N ASP A 204 9.71 -5.44 15.83
CA ASP A 204 8.48 -5.85 16.50
C ASP A 204 8.57 -7.36 16.76
N HIS A 205 9.08 -7.75 17.93
CA HIS A 205 9.43 -9.14 18.25
C HIS A 205 10.32 -9.81 17.18
N ASN A 206 11.19 -9.01 16.55
CA ASN A 206 12.05 -9.43 15.43
C ASN A 206 11.28 -9.94 14.19
N ILE A 207 9.99 -9.59 14.06
CA ILE A 207 9.15 -9.88 12.88
C ILE A 207 8.95 -8.58 12.12
N ASP A 208 9.43 -8.51 10.88
CA ASP A 208 9.13 -7.37 10.02
C ASP A 208 7.83 -7.63 9.24
N PRO A 209 6.79 -6.76 9.39
CA PRO A 209 5.56 -6.89 8.61
C PRO A 209 5.78 -6.89 7.10
N GLU A 210 6.85 -6.28 6.62
CA GLU A 210 7.30 -6.28 5.23
C GLU A 210 8.54 -7.17 5.02
N GLY A 211 8.74 -8.22 5.85
CA GLY A 211 9.89 -9.13 5.82
C GLY A 211 9.99 -10.00 4.56
N VAL A 212 11.07 -10.76 4.51
CA VAL A 212 11.47 -11.50 3.29
C VAL A 212 10.49 -12.61 2.94
N LEU A 213 10.16 -13.49 3.91
CA LEU A 213 9.28 -14.63 3.65
C LEU A 213 7.85 -14.22 3.28
N SER A 214 7.31 -13.20 3.92
CA SER A 214 5.98 -12.68 3.63
C SER A 214 5.86 -12.01 2.26
N THR A 215 6.96 -11.88 1.51
CA THR A 215 6.94 -11.50 0.09
C THR A 215 6.31 -12.59 -0.78
N ILE A 216 6.39 -13.88 -0.42
CA ILE A 216 5.78 -14.99 -1.17
C ILE A 216 4.27 -14.80 -1.32
N PRO A 217 3.47 -14.70 -0.25
CA PRO A 217 2.03 -14.45 -0.37
C PRO A 217 1.71 -13.06 -0.92
N SER A 218 2.61 -12.08 -0.78
CA SER A 218 2.45 -10.75 -1.39
C SER A 218 2.47 -10.81 -2.92
N VAL A 219 3.31 -11.66 -3.51
CA VAL A 219 3.31 -11.92 -4.96
C VAL A 219 2.00 -12.57 -5.39
N ALA A 220 1.50 -13.58 -4.62
CA ALA A 220 0.20 -14.19 -4.89
C ALA A 220 -0.94 -13.16 -4.83
N HIS A 221 -0.90 -12.22 -3.90
CA HIS A 221 -1.84 -11.11 -3.77
C HIS A 221 -1.90 -10.27 -5.07
N VAL A 222 -0.74 -9.86 -5.58
CA VAL A 222 -0.65 -9.10 -6.85
C VAL A 222 -1.17 -9.93 -8.03
N LEU A 223 -0.86 -11.24 -8.07
CA LEU A 223 -1.34 -12.15 -9.13
C LEU A 223 -2.86 -12.35 -9.08
N ILE A 224 -3.49 -12.37 -7.91
CA ILE A 224 -4.96 -12.36 -7.80
C ILE A 224 -5.52 -11.08 -8.40
N GLY A 225 -4.97 -9.91 -8.04
CA GLY A 225 -5.33 -8.63 -8.65
C GLY A 225 -5.16 -8.64 -10.17
N PHE A 226 -4.09 -9.26 -10.68
CA PHE A 226 -3.86 -9.44 -12.12
C PHE A 226 -4.98 -10.27 -12.80
N LEU A 227 -5.42 -11.39 -12.18
CA LEU A 227 -6.53 -12.18 -12.71
C LEU A 227 -7.85 -11.40 -12.71
N ILE A 228 -8.11 -10.63 -11.67
CA ILE A 228 -9.27 -9.73 -11.62
C ILE A 228 -9.18 -8.66 -12.72
N GLY A 229 -8.01 -8.12 -12.98
CA GLY A 229 -7.77 -7.21 -14.10
C GLY A 229 -8.11 -7.82 -15.47
N ARG A 230 -7.92 -9.14 -15.63
CA ARG A 230 -8.31 -9.88 -16.83
C ARG A 230 -9.81 -9.84 -17.07
N CYS A 231 -10.62 -9.90 -16.03
CA CYS A 231 -12.08 -9.84 -16.12
C CYS A 231 -12.59 -8.47 -16.61
N LEU A 232 -11.80 -7.41 -16.43
CA LEU A 232 -12.17 -6.03 -16.80
C LEU A 232 -11.91 -5.71 -18.28
N VAL A 233 -11.14 -6.55 -19.00
CA VAL A 233 -10.81 -6.27 -20.41
C VAL A 233 -11.76 -7.04 -21.31
N ASN A 234 -12.54 -6.30 -22.10
CA ASN A 234 -13.38 -6.90 -23.14
C ASN A 234 -12.50 -7.42 -24.29
N ARG A 235 -12.61 -8.71 -24.57
CA ARG A 235 -11.99 -9.34 -25.74
C ARG A 235 -12.97 -9.54 -26.89
N ASP A 236 -14.29 -9.50 -26.61
CA ASP A 236 -15.35 -9.72 -27.57
C ASP A 236 -16.03 -8.41 -27.93
N GLN A 237 -15.70 -7.85 -29.11
CA GLN A 237 -16.28 -6.59 -29.61
C GLN A 237 -17.75 -6.71 -30.00
N LYS A 238 -18.32 -7.93 -30.00
CA LYS A 238 -19.71 -8.21 -30.41
C LYS A 238 -20.72 -8.09 -29.27
N ILE A 239 -20.26 -8.04 -28.00
CA ILE A 239 -21.15 -7.99 -26.83
C ILE A 239 -21.54 -6.53 -26.58
N ALA A 240 -22.85 -6.29 -26.40
CA ALA A 240 -23.35 -4.97 -26.02
C ALA A 240 -22.68 -4.49 -24.70
N ARG A 241 -22.32 -3.20 -24.63
CA ARG A 241 -21.60 -2.63 -23.49
C ARG A 241 -22.28 -2.89 -22.15
N GLU A 242 -23.61 -2.87 -22.13
CA GLU A 242 -24.40 -3.08 -20.92
C GLU A 242 -24.31 -4.53 -20.40
N GLN A 243 -24.44 -5.51 -21.29
CA GLN A 243 -24.28 -6.93 -20.96
C GLN A 243 -22.85 -7.23 -20.48
N LEU A 244 -21.85 -6.60 -21.10
CA LEU A 244 -20.47 -6.74 -20.68
C LEU A 244 -20.26 -6.21 -19.25
N LEU A 245 -20.77 -5.01 -18.94
CA LEU A 245 -20.67 -4.44 -17.61
C LEU A 245 -21.36 -5.29 -16.56
N GLN A 246 -22.55 -5.84 -16.86
CA GLN A 246 -23.26 -6.75 -15.96
C GLN A 246 -22.47 -8.03 -15.70
N SER A 247 -21.92 -8.64 -16.75
CA SER A 247 -21.07 -9.84 -16.62
C SER A 247 -19.81 -9.57 -15.81
N GLN A 248 -19.14 -8.43 -16.03
CA GLN A 248 -17.97 -8.01 -15.26
C GLN A 248 -18.32 -7.80 -13.79
N LEU A 249 -19.41 -7.09 -13.49
CA LEU A 249 -19.88 -6.87 -12.12
C LEU A 249 -20.18 -8.18 -11.41
N LEU A 250 -20.93 -9.09 -12.06
CA LEU A 250 -21.25 -10.39 -11.49
C LEU A 250 -19.98 -11.20 -11.20
N THR A 251 -19.05 -11.25 -12.14
CA THR A 251 -17.77 -11.96 -11.95
C THR A 251 -16.97 -11.40 -10.79
N LEU A 252 -16.85 -10.06 -10.69
CA LEU A 252 -16.13 -9.39 -9.60
C LEU A 252 -16.78 -9.68 -8.25
N LEU A 253 -18.12 -9.62 -8.15
CA LEU A 253 -18.86 -9.91 -6.93
C LEU A 253 -18.73 -11.38 -6.53
N LEU A 254 -18.87 -12.32 -7.48
CA LEU A 254 -18.68 -13.75 -7.20
C LEU A 254 -17.26 -14.06 -6.73
N CYS A 255 -16.24 -13.53 -7.41
CA CYS A 255 -14.86 -13.66 -6.96
C CYS A 255 -14.69 -13.03 -5.55
N GLY A 256 -15.29 -11.87 -5.31
CA GLY A 256 -15.28 -11.20 -4.03
C GLY A 256 -15.84 -12.06 -2.90
N VAL A 257 -17.03 -12.62 -3.12
CA VAL A 257 -17.71 -13.49 -2.16
C VAL A 257 -16.90 -14.76 -1.92
N VAL A 258 -16.52 -15.48 -2.98
CA VAL A 258 -15.79 -16.77 -2.87
C VAL A 258 -14.47 -16.58 -2.14
N LEU A 259 -13.66 -15.58 -2.50
CA LEU A 259 -12.37 -15.33 -1.85
C LEU A 259 -12.55 -14.95 -0.37
N THR A 260 -13.51 -14.06 -0.07
CA THR A 260 -13.75 -13.60 1.30
C THR A 260 -14.22 -14.76 2.18
N PHE A 261 -15.22 -15.51 1.75
CA PHE A 261 -15.72 -16.66 2.53
C PHE A 261 -14.68 -17.77 2.66
N SER A 262 -13.92 -18.07 1.62
CA SER A 262 -12.81 -19.04 1.70
C SER A 262 -11.75 -18.60 2.73
N GLY A 263 -11.40 -17.32 2.74
CA GLY A 263 -10.46 -16.78 3.73
C GLY A 263 -10.98 -16.87 5.15
N PHE A 264 -12.25 -16.55 5.40
CA PHE A 264 -12.86 -16.71 6.74
C PHE A 264 -13.01 -18.20 7.13
N LEU A 265 -13.36 -19.07 6.21
CA LEU A 265 -13.45 -20.51 6.49
C LEU A 265 -12.07 -21.07 6.88
N LEU A 266 -11.05 -20.73 6.14
CA LEU A 266 -9.68 -21.20 6.40
C LEU A 266 -9.03 -20.54 7.63
N ASN A 267 -9.61 -19.46 8.17
CA ASN A 267 -9.13 -18.78 9.37
C ASN A 267 -9.07 -19.69 10.61
N TYR A 268 -9.87 -20.74 10.66
CA TYR A 268 -9.83 -21.71 11.76
C TYR A 268 -8.51 -22.49 11.83
N GLY A 269 -7.84 -22.71 10.71
CA GLY A 269 -6.54 -23.40 10.67
C GLY A 269 -5.35 -22.50 10.31
N CYS A 270 -5.61 -21.34 9.74
CA CYS A 270 -4.61 -20.37 9.32
C CYS A 270 -5.14 -18.96 9.68
N PRO A 271 -4.82 -18.42 10.87
CA PRO A 271 -5.34 -17.15 11.32
C PRO A 271 -5.10 -16.00 10.34
N ILE A 272 -6.11 -15.12 10.20
CA ILE A 272 -5.98 -13.89 9.43
C ILE A 272 -4.99 -12.99 10.16
N ASN A 273 -3.87 -12.71 9.54
CA ASN A 273 -2.81 -11.91 10.15
C ASN A 273 -2.06 -11.10 9.09
N LYS A 274 -2.01 -9.78 9.27
CA LYS A 274 -1.33 -8.85 8.38
C LYS A 274 0.19 -8.90 8.54
N LYS A 275 0.70 -9.03 9.77
CA LYS A 275 2.15 -8.94 10.03
C LYS A 275 2.92 -10.07 9.36
N ILE A 276 2.32 -11.27 9.30
CA ILE A 276 2.89 -12.40 8.57
C ILE A 276 2.35 -12.54 7.15
N TRP A 277 1.43 -11.67 6.74
CA TRP A 277 0.75 -11.72 5.43
C TRP A 277 0.15 -13.08 5.13
N SER A 278 -0.62 -13.63 6.08
CA SER A 278 -1.13 -15.00 6.00
C SER A 278 -1.94 -15.25 4.72
N PRO A 279 -1.98 -16.50 4.22
CA PRO A 279 -2.80 -16.88 3.06
C PRO A 279 -4.28 -16.45 3.17
N THR A 280 -4.85 -16.59 4.35
CA THR A 280 -6.22 -16.17 4.67
C THR A 280 -6.39 -14.66 4.60
N PHE A 281 -5.40 -13.89 5.06
CA PHE A 281 -5.38 -12.45 4.90
C PHE A 281 -5.38 -12.03 3.43
N VAL A 282 -4.59 -12.70 2.59
CA VAL A 282 -4.57 -12.48 1.13
C VAL A 282 -5.95 -12.74 0.53
N LEU A 283 -6.59 -13.88 0.87
CA LEU A 283 -7.90 -14.24 0.32
C LEU A 283 -8.98 -13.22 0.73
N VAL A 284 -9.07 -12.90 2.02
CA VAL A 284 -10.09 -11.95 2.52
C VAL A 284 -9.88 -10.56 1.92
N THR A 285 -8.66 -10.05 1.90
CA THR A 285 -8.39 -8.69 1.41
C THR A 285 -8.55 -8.58 -0.11
N CYS A 286 -8.16 -9.59 -0.89
CA CYS A 286 -8.44 -9.63 -2.33
C CYS A 286 -9.94 -9.75 -2.61
N GLY A 287 -10.67 -10.53 -1.81
CA GLY A 287 -12.12 -10.69 -1.94
C GLY A 287 -12.87 -9.38 -1.66
N LEU A 288 -12.54 -8.71 -0.55
CA LEU A 288 -13.09 -7.39 -0.22
C LEU A 288 -12.69 -6.34 -1.25
N GLY A 289 -11.45 -6.38 -1.75
CA GLY A 289 -10.97 -5.50 -2.81
C GLY A 289 -11.73 -5.67 -4.12
N SER A 290 -12.04 -6.92 -4.52
CA SER A 290 -12.85 -7.23 -5.70
C SER A 290 -14.28 -6.72 -5.55
N SER A 291 -14.88 -6.92 -4.37
CA SER A 291 -16.24 -6.44 -4.06
C SER A 291 -16.32 -4.91 -4.06
N LEU A 292 -15.33 -4.23 -3.47
CA LEU A 292 -15.25 -2.77 -3.49
C LEU A 292 -15.09 -2.24 -4.92
N LEU A 293 -14.24 -2.87 -5.73
CA LEU A 293 -14.07 -2.47 -7.13
C LEU A 293 -15.38 -2.64 -7.92
N ALA A 294 -16.11 -3.74 -7.71
CA ALA A 294 -17.41 -3.96 -8.32
C ALA A 294 -18.42 -2.87 -7.91
N LEU A 295 -18.49 -2.54 -6.62
CA LEU A 295 -19.34 -1.47 -6.10
C LEU A 295 -19.01 -0.12 -6.75
N LEU A 296 -17.74 0.23 -6.86
CA LEU A 296 -17.30 1.48 -7.49
C LEU A 296 -17.62 1.52 -8.98
N ILE A 297 -17.45 0.42 -9.72
CA ILE A 297 -17.85 0.32 -11.13
C ILE A 297 -19.36 0.52 -11.26
N TRP A 298 -20.16 -0.13 -10.40
CA TRP A 298 -21.60 0.02 -10.39
C TRP A 298 -22.03 1.46 -10.11
N LEU A 299 -21.49 2.11 -9.09
CA LEU A 299 -21.83 3.49 -8.74
C LEU A 299 -21.41 4.50 -9.82
N ILE A 300 -20.19 4.36 -10.36
CA ILE A 300 -19.58 5.36 -11.25
C ILE A 300 -19.96 5.12 -12.72
N ASP A 301 -19.83 3.86 -13.19
CA ASP A 301 -19.99 3.55 -14.61
C ASP A 301 -21.42 3.16 -14.99
N VAL A 302 -22.19 2.53 -14.06
CA VAL A 302 -23.59 2.15 -14.29
C VAL A 302 -24.54 3.26 -13.84
N LYS A 303 -24.45 3.72 -12.58
CA LYS A 303 -25.33 4.73 -12.00
C LYS A 303 -24.93 6.18 -12.35
N GLY A 304 -23.71 6.40 -12.83
CA GLY A 304 -23.22 7.72 -13.26
C GLY A 304 -22.90 8.70 -12.12
N TYR A 305 -22.78 8.21 -10.87
CA TYR A 305 -22.41 9.07 -9.74
C TYR A 305 -20.93 9.45 -9.80
N ARG A 306 -20.59 10.61 -10.40
CA ARG A 306 -19.20 11.06 -10.54
C ARG A 306 -18.81 12.20 -9.62
N LYS A 307 -19.78 13.09 -9.31
CA LYS A 307 -19.46 14.32 -8.56
C LYS A 307 -18.91 14.07 -7.17
N GLY A 308 -19.44 13.09 -6.42
CA GLY A 308 -19.01 12.73 -5.07
C GLY A 308 -17.60 12.11 -4.98
N PHE A 309 -17.07 11.60 -6.09
CA PHE A 309 -15.79 10.91 -6.12
C PHE A 309 -14.59 11.78 -6.52
N ARG A 310 -14.77 13.06 -6.82
CA ARG A 310 -13.69 13.96 -7.27
C ARG A 310 -12.55 14.08 -6.27
N PHE A 311 -12.86 14.04 -4.97
CA PHE A 311 -11.86 14.04 -3.91
C PHE A 311 -10.92 12.83 -4.07
N PHE A 312 -11.48 11.63 -4.12
CA PHE A 312 -10.69 10.40 -4.28
C PHE A 312 -10.02 10.30 -5.66
N GLU A 313 -10.68 10.75 -6.72
CA GLU A 313 -10.08 10.79 -8.06
C GLU A 313 -8.80 11.64 -8.09
N SER A 314 -8.78 12.77 -7.37
CA SER A 314 -7.61 13.64 -7.30
C SER A 314 -6.43 12.95 -6.61
N PHE A 315 -6.65 12.19 -5.53
CA PHE A 315 -5.64 11.34 -4.91
C PHE A 315 -5.18 10.22 -5.84
N GLY A 316 -6.12 9.51 -6.46
CA GLY A 316 -5.85 8.36 -7.32
C GLY A 316 -5.19 8.71 -8.65
N SER A 317 -5.18 9.98 -9.05
CA SER A 317 -4.51 10.45 -10.27
C SER A 317 -2.97 10.44 -10.16
N ASN A 318 -2.44 10.72 -8.97
CA ASN A 318 -1.00 10.78 -8.66
C ASN A 318 -0.69 10.04 -7.33
N PRO A 319 -1.01 8.74 -7.20
CA PRO A 319 -1.00 8.06 -5.91
C PRO A 319 0.39 8.02 -5.25
N LEU A 320 1.45 7.78 -6.03
CA LEU A 320 2.80 7.75 -5.51
C LEU A 320 3.28 9.12 -5.03
N PHE A 321 2.98 10.18 -5.80
CA PHE A 321 3.30 11.55 -5.40
C PHE A 321 2.61 11.91 -4.07
N MET A 322 1.32 11.59 -3.94
CA MET A 322 0.55 11.84 -2.71
C MET A 322 1.14 11.10 -1.51
N TYR A 323 1.54 9.83 -1.71
CA TYR A 323 2.19 9.03 -0.67
C TYR A 323 3.53 9.64 -0.23
N VAL A 324 4.42 9.95 -1.18
CA VAL A 324 5.74 10.52 -0.88
C VAL A 324 5.60 11.89 -0.20
N THR A 325 4.73 12.75 -0.72
CA THR A 325 4.46 14.07 -0.13
C THR A 325 3.94 13.94 1.29
N ALA A 326 2.99 13.04 1.54
CA ALA A 326 2.47 12.80 2.89
C ALA A 326 3.56 12.29 3.85
N SER A 327 4.41 11.35 3.39
CA SER A 327 5.52 10.83 4.19
C SER A 327 6.54 11.91 4.53
N VAL A 328 6.98 12.71 3.56
CA VAL A 328 7.93 13.81 3.77
C VAL A 328 7.35 14.87 4.71
N MET A 329 6.10 15.29 4.48
CA MET A 329 5.44 16.27 5.35
C MET A 329 5.26 15.75 6.78
N ALA A 330 4.91 14.46 6.94
CA ALA A 330 4.76 13.84 8.26
C ALA A 330 6.09 13.77 9.02
N ILE A 331 7.19 13.46 8.34
CA ILE A 331 8.54 13.49 8.92
C ILE A 331 8.87 14.91 9.39
N LEU A 332 8.67 15.92 8.54
CA LEU A 332 8.92 17.32 8.90
C LEU A 332 8.04 17.76 10.09
N PHE A 333 6.78 17.36 10.14
CA PHE A 333 5.87 17.71 11.23
C PHE A 333 6.19 16.95 12.52
N ALA A 334 6.82 15.78 12.44
CA ALA A 334 7.24 14.99 13.60
C ALA A 334 8.65 15.38 14.13
N THR A 335 9.41 16.15 13.38
CA THR A 335 10.77 16.58 13.77
C THR A 335 10.69 17.78 14.71
N ASN A 336 11.50 17.79 15.76
CA ASN A 336 11.56 18.85 16.76
C ASN A 336 12.42 20.01 16.25
N PHE A 337 11.82 20.92 15.48
CA PHE A 337 12.49 22.12 15.01
C PHE A 337 12.31 23.34 15.93
N PHE A 338 11.41 23.25 16.91
CA PHE A 338 11.04 24.36 17.76
C PHE A 338 11.22 24.00 19.22
N THR A 339 11.35 24.99 20.07
CA THR A 339 11.33 24.84 21.53
C THR A 339 10.13 25.62 22.10
N CYS A 340 9.42 24.99 23.01
CA CYS A 340 8.32 25.61 23.75
C CYS A 340 8.59 25.44 25.24
N GLN A 341 8.67 26.54 25.99
CA GLN A 341 9.00 26.55 27.43
C GLN A 341 10.30 25.80 27.79
N GLY A 342 11.29 25.83 26.88
CA GLY A 342 12.58 25.15 27.06
C GLY A 342 12.64 23.71 26.61
N GLU A 343 11.48 23.10 26.25
CA GLU A 343 11.40 21.72 25.77
C GLU A 343 11.25 21.66 24.25
N PRO A 344 11.93 20.72 23.56
CA PRO A 344 11.80 20.56 22.12
C PRO A 344 10.39 20.07 21.75
N ILE A 345 9.75 20.75 20.81
CA ILE A 345 8.41 20.42 20.34
C ILE A 345 8.36 20.33 18.81
N CYS A 346 7.65 19.34 18.30
CA CYS A 346 7.36 19.22 16.87
C CYS A 346 6.01 19.84 16.51
N VAL A 347 5.83 20.22 15.23
CA VAL A 347 4.60 20.83 14.71
C VAL A 347 3.39 19.93 14.99
N ARG A 348 3.51 18.62 14.80
CA ARG A 348 2.44 17.66 15.07
C ARG A 348 1.94 17.77 16.51
N ASN A 349 2.86 17.67 17.49
CA ASN A 349 2.51 17.71 18.90
C ASN A 349 1.95 19.09 19.30
N ALA A 350 2.55 20.17 18.78
CA ALA A 350 2.05 21.53 19.03
C ALA A 350 0.61 21.70 18.51
N CYS A 351 0.35 21.37 17.26
CA CYS A 351 -0.99 21.46 16.69
C CYS A 351 -2.00 20.55 17.43
N TYR A 352 -1.61 19.31 17.72
CA TYR A 352 -2.48 18.38 18.44
C TYR A 352 -2.80 18.89 19.83
N THR A 353 -1.78 19.17 20.66
CA THR A 353 -1.98 19.48 22.10
C THR A 353 -2.64 20.85 22.28
N PHE A 354 -2.14 21.89 21.62
CA PHE A 354 -2.62 23.25 21.87
C PHE A 354 -3.93 23.60 21.15
N PHE A 355 -4.27 22.90 20.06
CA PHE A 355 -5.47 23.21 19.31
C PHE A 355 -6.50 22.05 19.33
N PHE A 356 -6.15 20.90 18.77
CA PHE A 356 -7.15 19.84 18.61
C PHE A 356 -7.54 19.16 19.93
N GLN A 357 -6.58 18.81 20.76
CA GLN A 357 -6.83 18.16 22.05
C GLN A 357 -7.52 19.08 23.03
N SER A 358 -7.08 20.35 23.13
CA SER A 358 -7.65 21.34 24.05
C SER A 358 -9.12 21.66 23.77
N VAL A 359 -9.54 21.62 22.49
CA VAL A 359 -10.91 21.97 22.08
C VAL A 359 -11.82 20.73 21.98
N PHE A 360 -11.30 19.60 21.47
CA PHE A 360 -12.09 18.43 21.11
C PHE A 360 -11.80 17.18 21.95
N GLY A 361 -10.85 17.25 22.89
CA GLY A 361 -10.40 16.11 23.67
C GLY A 361 -9.49 15.15 22.89
N ASP A 362 -9.08 14.06 23.56
CA ASP A 362 -8.00 13.20 23.07
C ASP A 362 -8.32 12.49 21.75
N TYR A 363 -9.38 11.70 21.73
CA TYR A 363 -9.72 10.82 20.59
C TYR A 363 -10.22 11.62 19.37
N LEU A 364 -11.18 12.52 19.60
CA LEU A 364 -11.73 13.33 18.52
C LEU A 364 -10.69 14.33 18.01
N GLY A 365 -9.88 14.90 18.90
CA GLY A 365 -8.78 15.78 18.54
C GLY A 365 -7.76 15.07 17.66
N SER A 366 -7.39 13.82 17.99
CA SER A 366 -6.45 13.02 17.18
C SER A 366 -7.01 12.72 15.78
N LEU A 367 -8.30 12.38 15.68
CA LEU A 367 -8.98 12.15 14.41
C LEU A 367 -9.06 13.42 13.56
N LEU A 368 -9.45 14.56 14.16
CA LEU A 368 -9.56 15.84 13.44
C LEU A 368 -8.20 16.34 12.95
N TYR A 369 -7.14 16.11 13.72
CA TYR A 369 -5.78 16.36 13.24
C TYR A 369 -5.47 15.52 11.99
N ALA A 370 -5.74 14.21 12.01
CA ALA A 370 -5.52 13.32 10.87
C ALA A 370 -6.33 13.75 9.64
N ILE A 371 -7.61 14.13 9.80
CA ILE A 371 -8.45 14.65 8.71
C ILE A 371 -7.88 15.96 8.16
N SER A 372 -7.39 16.86 9.03
CA SER A 372 -6.77 18.12 8.62
C SER A 372 -5.48 17.87 7.84
N PHE A 373 -4.67 16.88 8.25
CA PHE A 373 -3.48 16.48 7.54
C PHE A 373 -3.81 15.88 6.16
N VAL A 374 -4.81 15.01 6.05
CA VAL A 374 -5.33 14.50 4.76
C VAL A 374 -5.77 15.65 3.86
N SER A 375 -6.47 16.64 4.43
CA SER A 375 -6.95 17.83 3.69
C SER A 375 -5.80 18.70 3.19
N LEU A 376 -4.75 18.86 3.99
CA LEU A 376 -3.53 19.57 3.58
C LEU A 376 -2.87 18.89 2.38
N ILE A 377 -2.66 17.58 2.45
CA ILE A 377 -2.10 16.79 1.34
C ILE A 377 -3.02 16.85 0.11
N TRP A 378 -4.34 16.81 0.32
CA TRP A 378 -5.31 16.97 -0.76
C TRP A 378 -5.16 18.31 -1.47
N CYS A 379 -5.02 19.41 -0.75
CA CYS A 379 -4.84 20.74 -1.35
C CYS A 379 -3.63 20.79 -2.30
N ILE A 380 -2.51 20.14 -1.91
CA ILE A 380 -1.30 20.04 -2.75
C ILE A 380 -1.60 19.21 -4.00
N GLY A 381 -2.15 18.01 -3.84
CA GLY A 381 -2.45 17.10 -4.94
C GLY A 381 -3.55 17.59 -5.88
N TYR A 382 -4.54 18.31 -5.35
CA TYR A 382 -5.62 18.89 -6.13
C TYR A 382 -5.13 19.95 -7.15
N GLN A 383 -4.07 20.69 -6.83
CA GLN A 383 -3.46 21.62 -7.78
C GLN A 383 -2.88 20.88 -8.99
N LEU A 384 -2.24 19.73 -8.79
CA LEU A 384 -1.75 18.88 -9.88
C LEU A 384 -2.90 18.30 -10.69
N TYR A 385 -3.95 17.81 -10.01
CA TYR A 385 -5.16 17.28 -10.65
C TYR A 385 -5.84 18.33 -11.53
N LYS A 386 -6.04 19.56 -11.00
CA LYS A 386 -6.66 20.68 -11.73
C LYS A 386 -5.85 21.06 -12.98
N ARG A 387 -4.51 21.02 -12.88
CA ARG A 387 -3.60 21.31 -14.00
C ARG A 387 -3.37 20.13 -14.94
N LYS A 388 -4.01 18.97 -14.69
CA LYS A 388 -3.87 17.71 -15.44
C LYS A 388 -2.41 17.20 -15.51
N ILE A 389 -1.64 17.46 -14.46
CA ILE A 389 -0.26 16.98 -14.34
C ILE A 389 -0.30 15.58 -13.71
N TYR A 390 0.22 14.59 -14.45
CA TYR A 390 0.27 13.18 -14.03
C TYR A 390 1.73 12.73 -13.93
N ILE A 391 2.19 12.51 -12.69
CA ILE A 391 3.54 12.02 -12.42
C ILE A 391 3.51 10.49 -12.52
N ARG A 392 4.17 9.94 -13.55
CA ARG A 392 4.18 8.49 -13.82
C ARG A 392 5.63 7.98 -13.78
N LEU A 393 5.81 6.82 -13.12
CA LEU A 393 7.03 6.01 -13.18
C LEU A 393 6.94 4.96 -14.27
#